data_a6bf0db806165eb13a4baf9c2ef45153
#
_entry.id   a6bf0db806165eb13a4baf9c2ef45153
#
_cell.length_a   1.000
_cell.length_b   1.000
_cell.length_c   1.000
_cell.angle_alpha   90.00
_cell.angle_beta   90.00
_cell.angle_gamma   90.00
#
_symmetry.space_group_name_H-M   'P 1'
#
loop_
_entity.id
_entity.type
_entity.pdbx_description
1 polymer ?
#
loop_
_entity_poly.entity_id
_entity_poly.type
_entity_poly.pdbx_seq_one_letter_code
_entity_poly.pdbx_strand_id
1 'polypeptide(L)'
;MQQRLAIDGGEPVRQRPFPAWPVWDEREERALLDVLRSGRWGEIDGTAVERFQTRFAALQDARHCVVVANGTAALRVAFRALGVGIGDEVIVPPYTFIATASAALEVGAIPIFADIDPDTYLLDPAAAEAAITPRTRAIVPVHVAGCPADMDALGEVAARHGLYLLEDAAQAHGAAWRGQGVGALGNLGTFSFQASKNLNAGEGGALVTNDDDLAELIWSLHNVGRVRDGAWYRHEILAGNERLTEFQAALLLAQLERLPEQMARREAAATYLDRELAAIEGIRPLRRDPRVTVHAHHLYILRYDAAAFGGLQRDQFVRALNAEGIPCSTGYTPLSDSPAIRREVEHLLALLGRRDRAPAVVIPNAERACREAIWLPQYVLLGDEEDMADIVAAVRKIQQHTVAHTG
;
A
#
# COMPACT_ATOMS: atom_id res chain seq x y z
N MET A 1 -30.10 20.11 -24.24
CA MET A 1 -29.56 21.12 -23.33
C MET A 1 -28.37 20.51 -22.65
N GLN A 2 -27.25 21.17 -22.68
CA GLN A 2 -26.02 20.71 -22.02
C GLN A 2 -26.21 20.77 -20.50
N GLN A 3 -25.93 19.67 -19.80
CA GLN A 3 -26.06 19.63 -18.36
C GLN A 3 -24.96 20.49 -17.73
N ARG A 4 -25.35 21.43 -16.86
CA ARG A 4 -24.41 22.24 -16.08
C ARG A 4 -23.69 21.36 -15.06
N LEU A 5 -22.37 21.57 -14.86
CA LEU A 5 -21.63 20.82 -13.85
C LEU A 5 -22.10 21.20 -12.44
N ALA A 6 -22.03 20.23 -11.51
CA ALA A 6 -22.40 20.45 -10.11
C ALA A 6 -21.54 21.53 -9.46
N ILE A 7 -20.24 21.59 -9.78
CA ILE A 7 -19.32 22.63 -9.29
C ILE A 7 -19.75 24.05 -9.72
N ASP A 8 -20.50 24.17 -10.81
CA ASP A 8 -21.02 25.42 -11.33
C ASP A 8 -22.48 25.67 -10.94
N GLY A 9 -23.03 24.85 -10.02
CA GLY A 9 -24.42 24.97 -9.52
C GLY A 9 -25.45 24.16 -10.31
N GLY A 10 -25.02 23.17 -11.12
CA GLY A 10 -25.89 22.14 -11.68
C GLY A 10 -26.23 21.05 -10.67
N GLU A 11 -27.08 20.11 -11.06
CA GLU A 11 -27.38 18.95 -10.23
C GLU A 11 -26.20 17.93 -10.34
N PRO A 12 -25.70 17.38 -9.22
CA PRO A 12 -24.71 16.34 -9.24
C PRO A 12 -25.28 15.04 -9.84
N VAL A 13 -24.45 14.26 -10.49
CA VAL A 13 -24.81 12.93 -11.02
C VAL A 13 -25.23 12.01 -9.89
N ARG A 14 -24.54 12.12 -8.75
CA ARG A 14 -24.81 11.28 -7.59
C ARG A 14 -25.10 12.11 -6.34
N GLN A 15 -26.20 11.75 -5.67
CA GLN A 15 -26.60 12.39 -4.40
C GLN A 15 -26.60 11.40 -3.22
N ARG A 16 -26.70 10.09 -3.49
CA ARG A 16 -26.62 9.07 -2.44
C ARG A 16 -25.17 8.82 -2.02
N PRO A 17 -24.87 8.55 -0.73
CA PRO A 17 -23.51 8.25 -0.30
C PRO A 17 -23.04 6.89 -0.85
N PHE A 18 -21.73 6.73 -1.06
CA PHE A 18 -21.10 5.42 -1.22
C PHE A 18 -21.12 4.64 0.11
N PRO A 19 -20.88 3.32 0.10
CA PRO A 19 -20.79 2.54 1.32
C PRO A 19 -19.86 3.18 2.34
N ALA A 20 -20.27 3.21 3.61
CA ALA A 20 -19.42 3.71 4.68
C ALA A 20 -18.19 2.82 4.89
N TRP A 21 -17.09 3.42 5.30
CA TRP A 21 -15.88 2.69 5.64
C TRP A 21 -15.32 3.19 6.99
N PRO A 22 -14.85 2.31 7.88
CA PRO A 22 -14.90 0.84 7.79
C PRO A 22 -16.33 0.27 7.90
N VAL A 23 -16.55 -0.90 7.28
CA VAL A 23 -17.77 -1.68 7.49
C VAL A 23 -17.66 -2.43 8.80
N TRP A 24 -18.65 -2.32 9.66
CA TRP A 24 -18.73 -3.04 10.93
C TRP A 24 -20.15 -3.45 11.26
N ASP A 25 -20.32 -4.49 12.09
CA ASP A 25 -21.59 -4.97 12.63
C ASP A 25 -21.39 -5.64 14.02
N GLU A 26 -22.36 -6.43 14.43
CA GLU A 26 -22.30 -7.14 15.71
C GLU A 26 -21.08 -8.08 15.89
N ARG A 27 -20.38 -8.45 14.82
CA ARG A 27 -19.17 -9.28 14.89
C ARG A 27 -18.04 -8.53 15.57
N GLU A 28 -17.79 -7.29 15.16
CA GLU A 28 -16.76 -6.42 15.76
C GLU A 28 -17.14 -6.04 17.19
N GLU A 29 -18.41 -5.67 17.41
CA GLU A 29 -18.90 -5.34 18.76
C GLU A 29 -18.69 -6.51 19.72
N ARG A 30 -19.11 -7.72 19.34
CA ARG A 30 -18.96 -8.92 20.16
C ARG A 30 -17.50 -9.24 20.40
N ALA A 31 -16.65 -9.21 19.37
CA ALA A 31 -15.21 -9.48 19.47
C ALA A 31 -14.51 -8.53 20.47
N LEU A 32 -14.84 -7.23 20.41
CA LEU A 32 -14.30 -6.24 21.35
C LEU A 32 -14.79 -6.45 22.78
N LEU A 33 -16.08 -6.75 22.97
CA LEU A 33 -16.64 -7.00 24.29
C LEU A 33 -16.07 -8.27 24.94
N ASP A 34 -15.80 -9.31 24.14
CA ASP A 34 -15.17 -10.54 24.61
C ASP A 34 -13.75 -10.28 25.12
N VAL A 35 -12.94 -9.50 24.40
CA VAL A 35 -11.61 -9.08 24.87
C VAL A 35 -11.73 -8.22 26.12
N LEU A 36 -12.62 -7.23 26.13
CA LEU A 36 -12.80 -6.35 27.30
C LEU A 36 -13.13 -7.16 28.56
N ARG A 37 -14.08 -8.11 28.46
CA ARG A 37 -14.56 -8.94 29.58
C ARG A 37 -13.53 -9.97 30.03
N SER A 38 -12.64 -10.41 29.13
CA SER A 38 -11.60 -11.38 29.47
C SER A 38 -10.56 -10.86 30.46
N GLY A 39 -10.38 -9.51 30.52
CA GLY A 39 -9.29 -8.88 31.26
C GLY A 39 -7.89 -9.13 30.69
N ARG A 40 -7.78 -9.85 29.55
CA ARG A 40 -6.53 -10.16 28.86
C ARG A 40 -6.42 -9.27 27.61
N TRP A 41 -5.80 -8.11 27.77
CA TRP A 41 -5.81 -7.08 26.75
C TRP A 41 -4.53 -6.98 25.93
N GLY A 42 -3.45 -7.57 26.44
CA GLY A 42 -2.15 -7.58 25.79
C GLY A 42 -1.88 -8.90 25.06
N GLU A 43 -1.03 -8.85 24.05
CA GLU A 43 -0.61 -10.00 23.25
C GLU A 43 -0.09 -11.18 24.07
N ILE A 44 0.58 -10.88 25.21
CA ILE A 44 1.26 -11.92 26.00
C ILE A 44 0.28 -12.86 26.74
N ASP A 45 -0.86 -12.35 27.15
CA ASP A 45 -1.83 -13.07 27.97
C ASP A 45 -3.11 -13.42 27.21
N GLY A 46 -3.28 -12.88 26.02
CA GLY A 46 -4.45 -13.06 25.18
C GLY A 46 -4.30 -14.20 24.17
N THR A 47 -5.29 -14.37 23.32
CA THR A 47 -5.32 -15.39 22.27
C THR A 47 -5.76 -14.87 20.90
N ALA A 48 -6.28 -13.63 20.83
CA ALA A 48 -6.76 -13.07 19.57
C ALA A 48 -5.59 -12.75 18.63
N VAL A 49 -4.46 -12.28 19.16
CA VAL A 49 -3.24 -12.03 18.39
C VAL A 49 -2.74 -13.31 17.73
N GLU A 50 -2.54 -14.39 18.47
CA GLU A 50 -2.07 -15.68 17.93
C GLU A 50 -3.02 -16.24 16.85
N ARG A 51 -4.33 -16.20 17.13
CA ARG A 51 -5.35 -16.62 16.17
C ARG A 51 -5.34 -15.79 14.89
N PHE A 52 -5.18 -14.48 15.02
CA PHE A 52 -5.09 -13.59 13.86
C PHE A 52 -3.82 -13.86 13.05
N GLN A 53 -2.67 -13.98 13.71
CA GLN A 53 -1.39 -14.32 13.05
C GLN A 53 -1.51 -15.60 12.23
N THR A 54 -2.07 -16.66 12.81
CA THR A 54 -2.30 -17.94 12.11
C THR A 54 -3.19 -17.79 10.89
N ARG A 55 -4.32 -17.07 11.02
CA ARG A 55 -5.27 -16.88 9.90
C ARG A 55 -4.72 -15.94 8.83
N PHE A 56 -3.99 -14.92 9.22
CA PHE A 56 -3.41 -13.97 8.28
C PHE A 56 -2.23 -14.57 7.51
N ALA A 57 -1.37 -15.36 8.18
CA ALA A 57 -0.34 -16.15 7.50
C ALA A 57 -0.95 -17.06 6.42
N ALA A 58 -2.02 -17.79 6.78
CA ALA A 58 -2.73 -18.65 5.83
C ALA A 58 -3.37 -17.88 4.65
N LEU A 59 -3.89 -16.66 4.89
CA LEU A 59 -4.43 -15.80 3.83
C LEU A 59 -3.35 -15.39 2.81
N GLN A 60 -2.12 -15.21 3.25
CA GLN A 60 -0.99 -14.75 2.43
C GLN A 60 -0.06 -15.90 2.01
N ASP A 61 -0.49 -17.16 2.13
CA ASP A 61 0.32 -18.36 1.84
C ASP A 61 1.70 -18.34 2.50
N ALA A 62 1.78 -17.72 3.69
CA ALA A 62 3.00 -17.62 4.48
C ALA A 62 3.00 -18.65 5.62
N ARG A 63 4.22 -19.09 6.03
CA ARG A 63 4.38 -19.98 7.19
C ARG A 63 4.26 -19.24 8.52
N HIS A 64 4.75 -17.99 8.56
CA HIS A 64 4.83 -17.19 9.76
C HIS A 64 4.21 -15.80 9.56
N CYS A 65 3.58 -15.31 10.62
CA CYS A 65 3.11 -13.94 10.75
C CYS A 65 3.44 -13.43 12.15
N VAL A 66 3.97 -12.22 12.25
CA VAL A 66 4.13 -11.48 13.50
C VAL A 66 3.44 -10.13 13.34
N VAL A 67 2.50 -9.82 14.21
CA VAL A 67 1.78 -8.54 14.17
C VAL A 67 2.53 -7.46 14.96
N VAL A 68 2.37 -6.21 14.54
CA VAL A 68 3.02 -5.05 15.14
C VAL A 68 2.08 -3.85 15.21
N ALA A 69 2.50 -2.80 15.91
CA ALA A 69 1.69 -1.61 16.20
C ALA A 69 1.19 -0.86 14.95
N ASN A 70 1.91 -0.88 13.84
CA ASN A 70 1.53 -0.26 12.55
C ASN A 70 2.45 -0.70 11.41
N GLY A 71 2.09 -0.32 10.16
CA GLY A 71 2.87 -0.69 8.97
C GLY A 71 4.28 -0.08 8.91
N THR A 72 4.48 1.12 9.45
CA THR A 72 5.82 1.74 9.53
C THR A 72 6.72 0.96 10.48
N ALA A 73 6.19 0.52 11.64
CA ALA A 73 6.88 -0.35 12.56
C ALA A 73 7.22 -1.70 11.91
N ALA A 74 6.30 -2.25 11.07
CA ALA A 74 6.56 -3.47 10.31
C ALA A 74 7.79 -3.31 9.39
N LEU A 75 7.84 -2.24 8.59
CA LEU A 75 8.98 -1.95 7.71
C LEU A 75 10.29 -1.79 8.49
N ARG A 76 10.26 -1.02 9.60
CA ARG A 76 11.45 -0.81 10.45
C ARG A 76 11.97 -2.13 11.05
N VAL A 77 11.07 -2.97 11.56
CA VAL A 77 11.41 -4.29 12.09
C VAL A 77 11.95 -5.19 10.98
N ALA A 78 11.34 -5.15 9.77
CA ALA A 78 11.81 -5.91 8.62
C ALA A 78 13.24 -5.52 8.21
N PHE A 79 13.54 -4.23 8.06
CA PHE A 79 14.89 -3.78 7.75
C PHE A 79 15.90 -4.28 8.78
N ARG A 80 15.60 -4.18 10.06
CA ARG A 80 16.47 -4.68 11.13
C ARG A 80 16.65 -6.18 11.10
N ALA A 81 15.59 -6.94 10.82
CA ALA A 81 15.65 -8.40 10.70
C ALA A 81 16.52 -8.85 9.52
N LEU A 82 16.50 -8.09 8.42
CA LEU A 82 17.36 -8.32 7.26
C LEU A 82 18.78 -7.77 7.43
N GLY A 83 19.12 -7.23 8.61
CA GLY A 83 20.46 -6.67 8.88
C GLY A 83 20.73 -5.36 8.14
N VAL A 84 19.69 -4.71 7.59
CA VAL A 84 19.80 -3.38 6.98
C VAL A 84 19.97 -2.32 8.05
N GLY A 85 20.96 -1.46 7.91
CA GLY A 85 21.30 -0.47 8.91
C GLY A 85 22.14 0.70 8.39
N ILE A 86 22.94 1.28 9.28
CA ILE A 86 23.67 2.53 9.06
C ILE A 86 24.60 2.44 7.83
N GLY A 87 24.32 3.28 6.83
CA GLY A 87 25.13 3.41 5.61
C GLY A 87 24.78 2.45 4.50
N ASP A 88 23.92 1.46 4.75
CA ASP A 88 23.37 0.61 3.70
C ASP A 88 22.42 1.41 2.80
N GLU A 89 22.18 0.91 1.61
CA GLU A 89 21.24 1.49 0.65
C GLU A 89 20.12 0.51 0.35
N VAL A 90 18.88 1.05 0.22
CA VAL A 90 17.69 0.27 -0.14
C VAL A 90 17.02 0.89 -1.36
N ILE A 91 16.69 0.07 -2.36
CA ILE A 91 16.01 0.52 -3.57
C ILE A 91 14.52 0.57 -3.31
N VAL A 92 13.89 1.72 -3.53
CA VAL A 92 12.46 1.96 -3.30
C VAL A 92 11.84 2.71 -4.49
N PRO A 93 10.55 2.48 -4.82
CA PRO A 93 9.86 3.31 -5.81
C PRO A 93 9.61 4.72 -5.25
N PRO A 94 9.66 5.76 -6.08
CA PRO A 94 9.34 7.13 -5.66
C PRO A 94 7.83 7.40 -5.58
N TYR A 95 6.99 6.53 -6.16
CA TYR A 95 5.53 6.61 -6.17
C TYR A 95 4.95 5.64 -5.12
N THR A 96 5.05 6.02 -3.86
CA THR A 96 4.52 5.25 -2.72
C THR A 96 4.26 6.16 -1.52
N PHE A 97 3.70 5.59 -0.44
CA PHE A 97 3.59 6.28 0.84
C PHE A 97 4.97 6.46 1.48
N ILE A 98 5.15 7.56 2.19
CA ILE A 98 6.44 7.97 2.75
C ILE A 98 7.07 6.90 3.67
N ALA A 99 6.28 6.04 4.31
CA ALA A 99 6.77 5.03 5.25
C ALA A 99 7.78 4.07 4.62
N THR A 100 7.64 3.72 3.32
CA THR A 100 8.58 2.85 2.60
C THR A 100 10.02 3.40 2.64
N ALA A 101 10.19 4.73 2.53
CA ALA A 101 11.49 5.39 2.57
C ALA A 101 11.86 5.81 4.01
N SER A 102 10.91 6.33 4.81
CA SER A 102 11.23 6.84 6.15
C SER A 102 11.62 5.74 7.12
N ALA A 103 11.04 4.53 7.02
CA ALA A 103 11.43 3.41 7.85
C ALA A 103 12.89 2.95 7.58
N ALA A 104 13.38 3.08 6.34
CA ALA A 104 14.79 2.86 6.01
C ALA A 104 15.68 3.91 6.67
N LEU A 105 15.29 5.20 6.59
CA LEU A 105 16.02 6.28 7.25
C LEU A 105 16.07 6.13 8.76
N GLU A 106 14.98 5.66 9.40
CA GLU A 106 14.94 5.41 10.85
C GLU A 106 15.94 4.33 11.31
N VAL A 107 16.33 3.41 10.46
CA VAL A 107 17.39 2.42 10.76
C VAL A 107 18.78 2.87 10.27
N GLY A 108 18.89 4.08 9.71
CA GLY A 108 20.13 4.66 9.19
C GLY A 108 20.50 4.23 7.77
N ALA A 109 19.60 3.53 7.07
CA ALA A 109 19.79 3.18 5.67
C ALA A 109 19.31 4.33 4.75
N ILE A 110 19.89 4.40 3.56
CA ILE A 110 19.61 5.47 2.58
C ILE A 110 18.70 4.93 1.49
N PRO A 111 17.49 5.49 1.30
CA PRO A 111 16.62 5.10 0.19
C PRO A 111 17.19 5.61 -1.14
N ILE A 112 17.34 4.72 -2.09
CA ILE A 112 17.71 4.99 -3.48
C ILE A 112 16.45 4.84 -4.33
N PHE A 113 16.03 5.91 -4.98
CA PHE A 113 14.81 5.89 -5.78
C PHE A 113 15.07 5.31 -7.17
N ALA A 114 14.32 4.28 -7.56
CA ALA A 114 14.27 3.72 -8.89
C ALA A 114 12.88 3.93 -9.51
N ASP A 115 12.82 4.25 -10.81
CA ASP A 115 11.59 4.64 -11.50
C ASP A 115 10.58 3.47 -11.55
N ILE A 116 9.37 3.79 -11.92
CA ILE A 116 8.25 2.86 -12.04
C ILE A 116 7.93 2.55 -13.50
N ASP A 117 7.30 1.42 -13.75
CA ASP A 117 6.67 1.13 -15.03
C ASP A 117 5.52 2.12 -15.27
N PRO A 118 5.46 2.79 -16.44
CA PRO A 118 4.51 3.86 -16.71
C PRO A 118 3.05 3.38 -16.83
N ASP A 119 2.81 2.10 -17.05
CA ASP A 119 1.49 1.56 -17.29
C ASP A 119 0.88 0.88 -16.06
N THR A 120 1.73 0.42 -15.13
CA THR A 120 1.30 -0.26 -13.89
C THR A 120 1.52 0.57 -12.63
N TYR A 121 2.41 1.57 -12.67
CA TYR A 121 2.88 2.38 -11.53
C TYR A 121 3.63 1.59 -10.46
N LEU A 122 4.05 0.37 -10.78
CA LEU A 122 4.85 -0.50 -9.93
C LEU A 122 6.34 -0.31 -10.21
N LEU A 123 7.22 -0.66 -9.25
CA LEU A 123 8.67 -0.57 -9.41
C LEU A 123 9.12 -1.31 -10.69
N ASP A 124 9.83 -0.61 -11.58
CA ASP A 124 10.40 -1.21 -12.79
C ASP A 124 11.65 -2.04 -12.43
N PRO A 125 11.66 -3.34 -12.74
CA PRO A 125 12.82 -4.20 -12.47
C PRO A 125 14.12 -3.73 -13.13
N ALA A 126 14.06 -3.18 -14.33
CA ALA A 126 15.24 -2.67 -15.02
C ALA A 126 15.77 -1.38 -14.35
N ALA A 127 14.88 -0.49 -13.93
CA ALA A 127 15.25 0.70 -13.16
C ALA A 127 15.81 0.31 -11.78
N ALA A 128 15.22 -0.70 -11.12
CA ALA A 128 15.74 -1.21 -9.86
C ALA A 128 17.15 -1.77 -10.02
N GLU A 129 17.41 -2.60 -11.05
CA GLU A 129 18.74 -3.15 -11.31
C GLU A 129 19.77 -2.07 -11.61
N ALA A 130 19.41 -1.05 -12.40
CA ALA A 130 20.27 0.08 -12.74
C ALA A 130 20.65 0.95 -11.52
N ALA A 131 19.83 0.93 -10.46
CA ALA A 131 20.07 1.69 -9.23
C ALA A 131 20.98 0.97 -8.22
N ILE A 132 21.37 -0.28 -8.48
CA ILE A 132 22.20 -1.07 -7.56
C ILE A 132 23.61 -0.48 -7.43
N THR A 133 24.08 -0.38 -6.20
CA THR A 133 25.45 0.00 -5.84
C THR A 133 26.09 -1.07 -4.95
N PRO A 134 27.39 -1.00 -4.66
CA PRO A 134 28.02 -1.91 -3.70
C PRO A 134 27.47 -1.84 -2.27
N ARG A 135 26.68 -0.84 -1.94
CA ARG A 135 26.05 -0.63 -0.63
C ARG A 135 24.59 -1.08 -0.59
N THR A 136 24.00 -1.41 -1.71
CA THR A 136 22.63 -1.90 -1.79
C THR A 136 22.49 -3.21 -1.02
N ARG A 137 21.48 -3.29 -0.15
CA ARG A 137 21.18 -4.48 0.65
C ARG A 137 19.81 -5.07 0.34
N ALA A 138 18.86 -4.24 -0.04
CA ALA A 138 17.50 -4.68 -0.30
C ALA A 138 16.86 -3.92 -1.46
N ILE A 139 15.94 -4.60 -2.15
CA ILE A 139 14.95 -4.01 -3.06
C ILE A 139 13.61 -4.09 -2.35
N VAL A 140 12.85 -2.99 -2.37
CA VAL A 140 11.54 -2.89 -1.70
C VAL A 140 10.45 -2.62 -2.74
N PRO A 141 9.93 -3.65 -3.43
CA PRO A 141 8.73 -3.47 -4.24
C PRO A 141 7.56 -3.08 -3.36
N VAL A 142 6.77 -2.13 -3.84
CA VAL A 142 5.49 -1.74 -3.23
C VAL A 142 4.36 -2.24 -4.12
N HIS A 143 3.42 -2.98 -3.54
CA HIS A 143 2.21 -3.43 -4.24
C HIS A 143 1.17 -2.31 -4.27
N VAL A 144 1.47 -1.24 -5.02
CA VAL A 144 0.66 -0.02 -5.08
C VAL A 144 -0.77 -0.35 -5.49
N ALA A 145 -1.74 0.33 -4.87
CA ALA A 145 -3.18 0.12 -5.07
C ALA A 145 -3.68 -1.30 -4.76
N GLY A 146 -2.80 -2.18 -4.25
CA GLY A 146 -3.08 -3.60 -4.03
C GLY A 146 -2.80 -4.48 -5.25
N CYS A 147 -2.09 -3.94 -6.25
CA CYS A 147 -1.60 -4.68 -7.41
C CYS A 147 -0.21 -5.26 -7.11
N PRO A 148 0.01 -6.58 -7.20
CA PRO A 148 1.33 -7.17 -7.07
C PRO A 148 2.32 -6.62 -8.09
N ALA A 149 3.54 -6.26 -7.62
CA ALA A 149 4.68 -5.94 -8.49
C ALA A 149 5.16 -7.19 -9.25
N ASP A 150 6.01 -7.01 -10.26
CA ASP A 150 6.61 -8.13 -10.99
C ASP A 150 7.63 -8.87 -10.10
N MET A 151 7.10 -9.78 -9.27
CA MET A 151 7.89 -10.49 -8.28
C MET A 151 8.87 -11.49 -8.91
N ASP A 152 8.59 -11.98 -10.11
CA ASP A 152 9.51 -12.86 -10.84
C ASP A 152 10.78 -12.08 -11.24
N ALA A 153 10.60 -10.97 -11.96
CA ALA A 153 11.72 -10.17 -12.46
C ALA A 153 12.51 -9.51 -11.31
N LEU A 154 11.83 -8.97 -10.30
CA LEU A 154 12.50 -8.39 -9.12
C LEU A 154 13.22 -9.44 -8.29
N GLY A 155 12.66 -10.65 -8.16
CA GLY A 155 13.29 -11.79 -7.52
C GLY A 155 14.57 -12.24 -8.24
N GLU A 156 14.55 -12.29 -9.58
CA GLU A 156 15.74 -12.58 -10.39
C GLU A 156 16.82 -11.51 -10.22
N VAL A 157 16.46 -10.22 -10.20
CA VAL A 157 17.41 -9.13 -9.93
C VAL A 157 18.03 -9.29 -8.54
N ALA A 158 17.21 -9.48 -7.51
CA ALA A 158 17.68 -9.65 -6.14
C ALA A 158 18.63 -10.86 -6.02
N ALA A 159 18.28 -11.99 -6.61
CA ALA A 159 19.11 -13.21 -6.59
C ALA A 159 20.46 -13.02 -7.30
N ARG A 160 20.49 -12.37 -8.48
CA ARG A 160 21.74 -12.11 -9.23
C ARG A 160 22.73 -11.25 -8.44
N HIS A 161 22.23 -10.34 -7.63
CA HIS A 161 23.04 -9.38 -6.89
C HIS A 161 23.19 -9.71 -5.39
N GLY A 162 22.60 -10.81 -4.92
CA GLY A 162 22.67 -11.23 -3.52
C GLY A 162 21.96 -10.25 -2.57
N LEU A 163 20.85 -9.65 -3.02
CA LEU A 163 20.07 -8.66 -2.28
C LEU A 163 18.85 -9.31 -1.64
N TYR A 164 18.37 -8.71 -0.55
CA TYR A 164 17.08 -9.05 0.01
C TYR A 164 15.93 -8.43 -0.80
N LEU A 165 14.82 -9.15 -0.87
CA LEU A 165 13.56 -8.67 -1.44
C LEU A 165 12.54 -8.52 -0.30
N LEU A 166 12.20 -7.25 0.03
CA LEU A 166 11.25 -6.90 1.08
C LEU A 166 9.97 -6.34 0.44
N GLU A 167 8.86 -7.08 0.54
CA GLU A 167 7.59 -6.65 -0.03
C GLU A 167 6.88 -5.63 0.88
N ASP A 168 6.67 -4.40 0.40
CA ASP A 168 5.71 -3.49 1.03
C ASP A 168 4.31 -3.80 0.49
N ALA A 169 3.61 -4.69 1.19
CA ALA A 169 2.28 -5.17 0.88
C ALA A 169 1.18 -4.43 1.68
N ALA A 170 1.49 -3.24 2.23
CA ALA A 170 0.56 -2.45 3.05
C ALA A 170 -0.78 -2.13 2.38
N GLN A 171 -0.92 -2.32 1.08
CA GLN A 171 -2.13 -2.11 0.30
C GLN A 171 -2.68 -3.41 -0.34
N ALA A 172 -2.05 -4.57 -0.08
CA ALA A 172 -2.24 -5.79 -0.87
C ALA A 172 -2.77 -7.00 -0.08
N HIS A 173 -3.67 -6.76 0.88
CA HIS A 173 -4.30 -7.81 1.70
C HIS A 173 -5.05 -8.81 0.82
N GLY A 174 -4.63 -10.06 0.82
CA GLY A 174 -5.21 -11.13 0.01
C GLY A 174 -4.87 -11.08 -1.48
N ALA A 175 -3.99 -10.17 -1.92
CA ALA A 175 -3.51 -10.14 -3.31
C ALA A 175 -2.59 -11.34 -3.60
N ALA A 176 -2.57 -11.78 -4.87
CA ALA A 176 -1.78 -12.94 -5.28
C ALA A 176 -1.11 -12.76 -6.65
N TRP A 177 0.12 -13.24 -6.74
CA TRP A 177 0.93 -13.35 -7.92
C TRP A 177 1.07 -14.82 -8.33
N ARG A 178 0.67 -15.20 -9.54
CA ARG A 178 0.65 -16.59 -10.03
C ARG A 178 -0.05 -17.58 -9.08
N GLY A 179 -1.09 -17.14 -8.38
CA GLY A 179 -1.85 -17.95 -7.44
C GLY A 179 -1.24 -18.09 -6.05
N GLN A 180 -0.13 -17.40 -5.76
CA GLN A 180 0.50 -17.36 -4.45
C GLN A 180 0.33 -15.98 -3.81
N GLY A 181 -0.06 -15.93 -2.55
CA GLY A 181 -0.25 -14.70 -1.79
C GLY A 181 1.04 -13.87 -1.72
N VAL A 182 0.90 -12.53 -1.90
CA VAL A 182 2.05 -11.61 -1.77
C VAL A 182 2.45 -11.41 -0.31
N GLY A 183 3.68 -10.99 -0.08
CA GLY A 183 4.28 -10.76 1.23
C GLY A 183 5.24 -11.86 1.67
N ALA A 184 5.14 -13.06 1.07
CA ALA A 184 6.06 -14.17 1.31
C ALA A 184 6.66 -14.74 0.01
N LEU A 185 6.62 -13.96 -1.07
CA LEU A 185 7.29 -14.24 -2.34
C LEU A 185 8.77 -13.84 -2.28
N GLY A 186 9.07 -12.75 -1.55
CA GLY A 186 10.41 -12.33 -1.19
C GLY A 186 10.89 -12.96 0.13
N ASN A 187 11.86 -12.31 0.77
CA ASN A 187 12.37 -12.73 2.08
C ASN A 187 11.41 -12.40 3.22
N LEU A 188 10.79 -11.23 3.16
CA LEU A 188 9.83 -10.68 4.12
C LEU A 188 8.77 -9.84 3.40
N GLY A 189 7.57 -9.81 3.96
CA GLY A 189 6.53 -8.88 3.56
C GLY A 189 5.95 -8.12 4.75
N THR A 190 5.55 -6.88 4.51
CA THR A 190 4.99 -6.00 5.52
C THR A 190 3.59 -5.55 5.14
N PHE A 191 2.69 -5.48 6.11
CA PHE A 191 1.30 -5.08 5.95
C PHE A 191 0.92 -3.96 6.92
N SER A 192 -0.11 -3.20 6.58
CA SER A 192 -0.68 -2.16 7.42
C SER A 192 -2.16 -2.42 7.65
N PHE A 193 -2.62 -2.24 8.88
CA PHE A 193 -4.04 -2.33 9.25
C PHE A 193 -4.59 -0.96 9.67
N GLN A 194 -4.02 0.12 9.11
CA GLN A 194 -4.51 1.48 9.30
C GLN A 194 -5.93 1.62 8.73
N ALA A 195 -6.74 2.52 9.28
CA ALA A 195 -8.18 2.66 9.03
C ALA A 195 -8.64 2.69 7.56
N SER A 196 -7.81 3.19 6.63
CA SER A 196 -8.15 3.22 5.20
C SER A 196 -7.97 1.88 4.48
N LYS A 197 -7.24 0.92 5.09
CA LYS A 197 -6.88 -0.35 4.46
C LYS A 197 -8.06 -1.29 4.32
N ASN A 198 -7.97 -2.22 3.34
CA ASN A 198 -9.01 -3.21 3.05
C ASN A 198 -9.30 -4.17 4.21
N LEU A 199 -8.31 -4.37 5.05
CA LEU A 199 -8.38 -5.04 6.35
C LEU A 199 -7.78 -4.09 7.37
N ASN A 200 -8.54 -3.68 8.39
CA ASN A 200 -8.08 -2.64 9.30
C ASN A 200 -8.58 -2.81 10.74
N ALA A 201 -7.85 -2.21 11.68
CA ALA A 201 -8.21 -2.09 13.09
C ALA A 201 -7.93 -0.67 13.63
N GLY A 202 -8.08 0.35 12.77
CA GLY A 202 -7.69 1.72 13.10
C GLY A 202 -6.20 1.93 12.91
N GLU A 203 -5.38 1.20 13.63
CA GLU A 203 -3.94 1.07 13.47
C GLU A 203 -3.53 -0.40 13.64
N GLY A 204 -2.39 -0.78 13.08
CA GLY A 204 -1.82 -2.12 13.15
C GLY A 204 -0.92 -2.41 11.96
N GLY A 205 -0.14 -3.46 12.05
CA GLY A 205 0.70 -3.97 10.99
C GLY A 205 1.03 -5.44 11.19
N ALA A 206 1.62 -6.05 10.17
CA ALA A 206 2.14 -7.41 10.25
C ALA A 206 3.40 -7.56 9.40
N LEU A 207 4.21 -8.54 9.78
CA LEU A 207 5.27 -9.09 8.96
C LEU A 207 4.96 -10.55 8.67
N VAL A 208 5.21 -11.01 7.44
CA VAL A 208 5.07 -12.41 7.06
C VAL A 208 6.37 -12.92 6.42
N THR A 209 6.67 -14.19 6.62
CA THR A 209 7.85 -14.84 6.04
C THR A 209 7.69 -16.35 5.98
N ASN A 210 8.47 -16.99 5.11
CA ASN A 210 8.62 -18.46 5.05
C ASN A 210 9.93 -18.94 5.70
N ASP A 211 10.72 -18.04 6.28
CA ASP A 211 11.99 -18.34 6.94
C ASP A 211 11.81 -18.40 8.45
N ASP A 212 12.17 -19.54 9.06
CA ASP A 212 11.96 -19.79 10.49
C ASP A 212 12.88 -18.89 11.35
N ASP A 213 14.11 -18.66 10.91
CA ASP A 213 15.10 -17.85 11.66
C ASP A 213 14.70 -16.38 11.62
N LEU A 214 14.21 -15.88 10.46
CA LEU A 214 13.68 -14.54 10.36
C LEU A 214 12.43 -14.37 11.21
N ALA A 215 11.54 -15.36 11.28
CA ALA A 215 10.34 -15.31 12.11
C ALA A 215 10.69 -15.16 13.60
N GLU A 216 11.66 -15.94 14.10
CA GLU A 216 12.14 -15.82 15.49
C GLU A 216 12.80 -14.46 15.76
N LEU A 217 13.62 -13.98 14.82
CA LEU A 217 14.27 -12.68 14.96
C LEU A 217 13.23 -11.52 14.96
N ILE A 218 12.22 -11.56 14.07
CA ILE A 218 11.14 -10.59 14.04
C ILE A 218 10.36 -10.61 15.36
N TRP A 219 10.04 -11.82 15.86
CA TRP A 219 9.35 -11.95 17.14
C TRP A 219 10.15 -11.34 18.29
N SER A 220 11.47 -11.52 18.31
CA SER A 220 12.34 -10.88 19.30
C SER A 220 12.36 -9.36 19.13
N LEU A 221 12.50 -8.86 17.90
CA LEU A 221 12.56 -7.42 17.58
C LEU A 221 11.28 -6.67 17.95
N HIS A 222 10.09 -7.28 17.75
CA HIS A 222 8.83 -6.63 18.11
C HIS A 222 8.54 -6.67 19.60
N ASN A 223 9.15 -7.61 20.33
CA ASN A 223 8.90 -7.88 21.75
C ASN A 223 10.10 -7.55 22.65
N VAL A 224 10.62 -6.34 22.54
CA VAL A 224 11.70 -5.75 23.35
C VAL A 224 13.00 -6.59 23.41
N GLY A 225 13.25 -7.42 22.41
CA GLY A 225 14.45 -8.26 22.32
C GLY A 225 14.44 -9.51 23.18
N ARG A 226 13.25 -9.97 23.61
CA ARG A 226 13.09 -11.23 24.35
C ARG A 226 13.36 -12.45 23.48
N VAL A 227 13.68 -13.56 24.13
CA VAL A 227 13.79 -14.88 23.52
C VAL A 227 12.55 -15.68 23.87
N ARG A 228 11.98 -16.42 22.91
CA ARG A 228 10.87 -17.37 23.19
C ARG A 228 11.32 -18.37 24.25
N ASP A 229 10.44 -18.69 25.17
CA ASP A 229 10.69 -19.61 26.28
C ASP A 229 11.86 -19.24 27.19
N GLY A 230 12.39 -18.01 27.05
CA GLY A 230 13.43 -17.47 27.90
C GLY A 230 12.90 -16.87 29.22
N ALA A 231 13.80 -16.57 30.15
CA ALA A 231 13.44 -15.85 31.36
C ALA A 231 12.83 -14.48 31.03
N TRP A 232 11.79 -14.06 31.76
CA TRP A 232 10.98 -12.85 31.47
C TRP A 232 11.79 -11.58 31.22
N TYR A 233 12.87 -11.36 31.95
CA TYR A 233 13.75 -10.21 31.83
C TYR A 233 15.05 -10.50 31.04
N ARG A 234 15.07 -11.58 30.26
CA ARG A 234 16.19 -11.88 29.37
C ARG A 234 15.97 -11.22 28.01
N HIS A 235 16.76 -10.21 27.72
CA HIS A 235 16.76 -9.45 26.46
C HIS A 235 18.12 -9.71 25.77
N GLU A 236 18.12 -10.33 24.59
CA GLU A 236 19.38 -10.67 23.89
C GLU A 236 19.76 -9.66 22.82
N ILE A 237 18.78 -8.95 22.29
CA ILE A 237 18.99 -7.88 21.30
C ILE A 237 18.32 -6.60 21.76
N LEU A 238 18.90 -5.45 21.38
CA LEU A 238 18.25 -4.17 21.60
C LEU A 238 17.05 -4.05 20.67
N ALA A 239 15.85 -3.83 21.20
CA ALA A 239 14.62 -3.76 20.41
C ALA A 239 13.57 -2.87 21.08
N GLY A 240 12.55 -2.49 20.32
CA GLY A 240 11.40 -1.72 20.79
C GLY A 240 10.25 -2.58 21.29
N ASN A 241 9.22 -1.93 21.79
CA ASN A 241 7.92 -2.53 22.05
C ASN A 241 6.99 -2.18 20.87
N GLU A 242 6.84 -3.12 19.94
CA GLU A 242 6.04 -2.93 18.74
C GLU A 242 4.77 -3.81 18.75
N ARG A 243 4.39 -4.34 19.91
CA ARG A 243 3.28 -5.30 20.02
C ARG A 243 1.93 -4.68 19.64
N LEU A 244 1.09 -5.50 19.00
CA LEU A 244 -0.32 -5.22 18.77
C LEU A 244 -1.14 -5.57 20.04
N THR A 245 -2.31 -4.96 20.21
CA THR A 245 -3.23 -5.29 21.29
C THR A 245 -4.23 -6.39 20.89
N GLU A 246 -4.75 -7.12 21.89
CA GLU A 246 -5.84 -8.08 21.67
C GLU A 246 -7.10 -7.44 21.09
N PHE A 247 -7.40 -6.18 21.40
CA PHE A 247 -8.54 -5.43 20.85
C PHE A 247 -8.43 -5.27 19.34
N GLN A 248 -7.25 -4.87 18.84
CA GLN A 248 -7.01 -4.72 17.42
C GLN A 248 -7.04 -6.09 16.70
N ALA A 249 -6.43 -7.11 17.30
CA ALA A 249 -6.46 -8.46 16.75
C ALA A 249 -7.88 -9.03 16.67
N ALA A 250 -8.71 -8.78 17.66
CA ALA A 250 -10.12 -9.20 17.67
C ALA A 250 -10.93 -8.51 16.55
N LEU A 251 -10.73 -7.21 16.34
CA LEU A 251 -11.31 -6.48 15.19
C LEU A 251 -10.85 -7.10 13.87
N LEU A 252 -9.56 -7.35 13.70
CA LEU A 252 -8.98 -7.93 12.50
C LEU A 252 -9.54 -9.33 12.21
N LEU A 253 -9.78 -10.14 13.24
CA LEU A 253 -10.42 -11.47 13.10
C LEU A 253 -11.84 -11.35 12.54
N ALA A 254 -12.64 -10.40 13.01
CA ALA A 254 -13.98 -10.14 12.50
C ALA A 254 -13.94 -9.60 11.06
N GLN A 255 -13.02 -8.68 10.76
CA GLN A 255 -12.84 -8.12 9.42
C GLN A 255 -12.37 -9.19 8.40
N LEU A 256 -11.53 -10.14 8.80
CA LEU A 256 -11.10 -11.25 7.94
C LEU A 256 -12.27 -12.11 7.43
N GLU A 257 -13.36 -12.22 8.18
CA GLU A 257 -14.52 -13.00 7.75
C GLU A 257 -15.25 -12.39 6.54
N ARG A 258 -15.21 -11.04 6.40
CA ARG A 258 -15.81 -10.32 5.28
C ARG A 258 -14.88 -10.15 4.09
N LEU A 259 -13.58 -10.25 4.31
CA LEU A 259 -12.60 -9.87 3.30
C LEU A 259 -12.81 -10.59 1.95
N PRO A 260 -13.08 -11.91 1.89
CA PRO A 260 -13.29 -12.60 0.62
C PRO A 260 -14.47 -12.06 -0.20
N GLU A 261 -15.61 -11.79 0.44
CA GLU A 261 -16.77 -11.18 -0.22
C GLU A 261 -16.46 -9.78 -0.71
N GLN A 262 -15.83 -8.96 0.14
CA GLN A 262 -15.46 -7.60 -0.22
C GLN A 262 -14.44 -7.56 -1.37
N MET A 263 -13.48 -8.49 -1.41
CA MET A 263 -12.53 -8.62 -2.53
C MET A 263 -13.25 -8.98 -3.83
N ALA A 264 -14.19 -9.92 -3.81
CA ALA A 264 -14.97 -10.28 -4.98
C ALA A 264 -15.81 -9.09 -5.50
N ARG A 265 -16.41 -8.30 -4.61
CA ARG A 265 -17.14 -7.08 -4.98
C ARG A 265 -16.24 -6.04 -5.62
N ARG A 266 -15.06 -5.77 -5.04
CA ARG A 266 -14.09 -4.82 -5.59
C ARG A 266 -13.59 -5.26 -6.98
N GLU A 267 -13.31 -6.54 -7.17
CA GLU A 267 -12.91 -7.08 -8.48
C GLU A 267 -14.01 -6.91 -9.53
N ALA A 268 -15.26 -7.20 -9.20
CA ALA A 268 -16.38 -7.02 -10.11
C ALA A 268 -16.58 -5.54 -10.49
N ALA A 269 -16.53 -4.64 -9.51
CA ALA A 269 -16.63 -3.20 -9.71
C ALA A 269 -15.48 -2.67 -10.58
N ALA A 270 -14.23 -3.07 -10.28
CA ALA A 270 -13.06 -2.67 -11.05
C ALA A 270 -13.14 -3.17 -12.50
N THR A 271 -13.56 -4.42 -12.72
CA THR A 271 -13.76 -4.98 -14.08
C THR A 271 -14.79 -4.19 -14.87
N TYR A 272 -15.90 -3.78 -14.24
CA TYR A 272 -16.89 -2.91 -14.86
C TYR A 272 -16.28 -1.55 -15.25
N LEU A 273 -15.60 -0.91 -14.32
CA LEU A 273 -14.97 0.40 -14.54
C LEU A 273 -13.87 0.34 -15.60
N ASP A 274 -13.04 -0.70 -15.62
CA ASP A 274 -12.00 -0.91 -16.65
C ASP A 274 -12.61 -0.88 -18.05
N ARG A 275 -13.72 -1.61 -18.26
CA ARG A 275 -14.40 -1.68 -19.56
C ARG A 275 -15.01 -0.33 -19.96
N GLU A 276 -15.76 0.29 -19.05
CA GLU A 276 -16.54 1.48 -19.36
C GLU A 276 -15.69 2.75 -19.46
N LEU A 277 -14.69 2.89 -18.59
CA LEU A 277 -13.82 4.06 -18.55
C LEU A 277 -12.76 4.03 -19.66
N ALA A 278 -12.27 2.85 -20.07
CA ALA A 278 -11.38 2.72 -21.23
C ALA A 278 -12.03 3.20 -22.55
N ALA A 279 -13.36 3.24 -22.62
CA ALA A 279 -14.10 3.78 -23.76
C ALA A 279 -14.19 5.32 -23.78
N ILE A 280 -13.70 6.00 -22.74
CA ILE A 280 -13.69 7.47 -22.63
C ILE A 280 -12.30 7.98 -23.03
N GLU A 281 -12.21 8.76 -24.10
CA GLU A 281 -10.94 9.34 -24.53
C GLU A 281 -10.30 10.17 -23.41
N GLY A 282 -8.99 9.96 -23.16
CA GLY A 282 -8.25 10.65 -22.11
C GLY A 282 -8.34 10.03 -20.72
N ILE A 283 -9.11 8.95 -20.55
CA ILE A 283 -9.14 8.15 -19.32
C ILE A 283 -8.56 6.76 -19.61
N ARG A 284 -7.61 6.34 -18.81
CA ARG A 284 -6.99 5.01 -18.96
C ARG A 284 -6.82 4.36 -17.59
N PRO A 285 -7.47 3.23 -17.30
CA PRO A 285 -7.14 2.37 -16.16
C PRO A 285 -5.67 1.91 -16.25
N LEU A 286 -5.07 1.59 -15.10
CA LEU A 286 -3.73 1.00 -15.08
C LEU A 286 -3.76 -0.41 -15.68
N ARG A 287 -2.67 -0.77 -16.37
CA ARG A 287 -2.52 -2.11 -16.93
C ARG A 287 -2.31 -3.13 -15.79
N ARG A 288 -3.06 -4.23 -15.85
CA ARG A 288 -2.87 -5.38 -14.97
C ARG A 288 -2.06 -6.44 -15.70
N ASP A 289 -0.97 -6.89 -15.09
CA ASP A 289 -0.21 -8.03 -15.61
C ASP A 289 -1.05 -9.32 -15.48
N PRO A 290 -1.12 -10.20 -16.50
CA PRO A 290 -1.91 -11.42 -16.42
C PRO A 290 -1.42 -12.42 -15.36
N ARG A 291 -0.19 -12.26 -14.83
CA ARG A 291 0.34 -13.03 -13.70
C ARG A 291 -0.26 -12.60 -12.35
N VAL A 292 -0.87 -11.42 -12.26
CA VAL A 292 -1.64 -10.97 -11.09
C VAL A 292 -2.95 -11.74 -11.06
N THR A 293 -3.02 -12.79 -10.26
CA THR A 293 -4.21 -13.66 -10.16
C THR A 293 -5.26 -13.09 -9.22
N VAL A 294 -4.86 -12.31 -8.22
CA VAL A 294 -5.76 -11.55 -7.33
C VAL A 294 -5.21 -10.15 -7.12
N HIS A 295 -6.02 -9.13 -7.39
CA HIS A 295 -5.75 -7.73 -7.08
C HIS A 295 -6.57 -7.31 -5.85
N ALA A 296 -5.95 -6.69 -4.84
CA ALA A 296 -6.68 -6.29 -3.64
C ALA A 296 -7.55 -5.05 -3.83
N HIS A 297 -7.31 -4.24 -4.85
CA HIS A 297 -8.03 -3.00 -5.14
C HIS A 297 -8.15 -2.07 -3.92
N HIS A 298 -7.03 -1.79 -3.27
CA HIS A 298 -6.98 -0.77 -2.21
C HIS A 298 -7.28 0.63 -2.74
N LEU A 299 -6.91 0.87 -3.97
CA LEU A 299 -7.26 2.04 -4.76
C LEU A 299 -7.67 1.57 -6.16
N TYR A 300 -8.53 2.33 -6.81
CA TYR A 300 -8.72 2.26 -8.25
C TYR A 300 -8.09 3.50 -8.87
N ILE A 301 -7.03 3.30 -9.65
CA ILE A 301 -6.23 4.38 -10.20
C ILE A 301 -6.52 4.55 -11.68
N LEU A 302 -6.78 5.79 -12.08
CA LEU A 302 -6.95 6.21 -13.47
C LEU A 302 -5.82 7.12 -13.89
N ARG A 303 -5.42 7.03 -15.14
CA ARG A 303 -4.58 8.01 -15.83
C ARG A 303 -5.46 9.01 -16.57
N TYR A 304 -5.20 10.28 -16.35
CA TYR A 304 -5.98 11.40 -16.89
C TYR A 304 -5.15 12.21 -17.89
N ASP A 305 -5.74 12.43 -19.08
CA ASP A 305 -5.16 13.29 -20.10
C ASP A 305 -6.02 14.56 -20.26
N ALA A 306 -5.49 15.68 -19.83
CA ALA A 306 -6.16 16.97 -19.89
C ALA A 306 -6.54 17.41 -21.33
N ALA A 307 -5.77 16.98 -22.35
CA ALA A 307 -6.05 17.35 -23.73
C ALA A 307 -7.42 16.83 -24.21
N ALA A 308 -7.81 15.63 -23.80
CA ALA A 308 -9.11 15.03 -24.13
C ALA A 308 -10.29 15.66 -23.34
N PHE A 309 -10.00 16.56 -22.41
CA PHE A 309 -10.99 17.27 -21.59
C PHE A 309 -10.89 18.80 -21.80
N GLY A 310 -10.60 19.25 -23.04
CA GLY A 310 -10.54 20.68 -23.37
C GLY A 310 -9.44 21.45 -22.61
N GLY A 311 -8.38 20.77 -22.16
CA GLY A 311 -7.29 21.38 -21.39
C GLY A 311 -7.59 21.53 -19.89
N LEU A 312 -8.70 20.98 -19.39
CA LEU A 312 -9.05 21.01 -17.95
C LEU A 312 -7.92 20.33 -17.15
N GLN A 313 -7.32 21.06 -16.21
CA GLN A 313 -6.22 20.52 -15.41
C GLN A 313 -6.74 19.43 -14.45
N ARG A 314 -5.90 18.40 -14.16
CA ARG A 314 -6.28 17.27 -13.30
C ARG A 314 -6.93 17.69 -11.98
N ASP A 315 -6.36 18.68 -11.29
CA ASP A 315 -6.87 19.14 -10.00
C ASP A 315 -8.27 19.80 -10.11
N GLN A 316 -8.56 20.41 -11.26
CA GLN A 316 -9.88 20.95 -11.57
C GLN A 316 -10.87 19.81 -11.88
N PHE A 317 -10.42 18.80 -12.64
CA PHE A 317 -11.21 17.60 -12.90
C PHE A 317 -11.57 16.86 -11.60
N VAL A 318 -10.60 16.67 -10.69
CA VAL A 318 -10.83 16.03 -9.37
C VAL A 318 -11.86 16.83 -8.56
N ARG A 319 -11.79 18.16 -8.55
CA ARG A 319 -12.80 19.00 -7.89
C ARG A 319 -14.18 18.86 -8.52
N ALA A 320 -14.24 18.84 -9.85
CA ALA A 320 -15.51 18.66 -10.57
C ALA A 320 -16.10 17.26 -10.28
N LEU A 321 -15.28 16.21 -10.31
CA LEU A 321 -15.73 14.84 -10.05
C LEU A 321 -16.23 14.66 -8.61
N ASN A 322 -15.56 15.26 -7.64
CA ASN A 322 -16.05 15.30 -6.25
C ASN A 322 -17.37 16.07 -6.12
N ALA A 323 -17.56 17.18 -6.85
CA ALA A 323 -18.80 17.92 -6.85
C ALA A 323 -19.97 17.12 -7.49
N GLU A 324 -19.65 16.25 -8.47
CA GLU A 324 -20.62 15.31 -9.05
C GLU A 324 -20.97 14.14 -8.10
N GLY A 325 -20.40 14.09 -6.90
CA GLY A 325 -20.68 13.09 -5.86
C GLY A 325 -19.77 11.88 -5.90
N ILE A 326 -18.65 11.91 -6.63
CA ILE A 326 -17.71 10.81 -6.76
C ILE A 326 -16.43 11.09 -5.94
N PRO A 327 -16.18 10.39 -4.81
CA PRO A 327 -15.00 10.58 -3.99
C PRO A 327 -13.72 10.21 -4.77
N CYS A 328 -12.82 11.17 -4.94
CA CYS A 328 -11.55 10.98 -5.61
C CYS A 328 -10.46 11.94 -5.09
N SER A 329 -9.21 11.59 -5.39
CA SER A 329 -8.04 12.40 -5.03
C SER A 329 -6.94 12.33 -6.11
N THR A 330 -5.91 13.18 -5.97
CA THR A 330 -4.81 13.31 -6.94
C THR A 330 -3.64 12.34 -6.73
N GLY A 331 -3.68 11.56 -5.65
CA GLY A 331 -2.61 10.60 -5.38
C GLY A 331 -1.34 11.18 -4.75
N TYR A 332 -0.22 10.46 -4.94
CA TYR A 332 1.09 10.83 -4.37
C TYR A 332 1.78 11.98 -5.11
N THR A 333 2.74 12.58 -4.43
CA THR A 333 3.83 13.36 -5.02
C THR A 333 5.13 12.54 -4.98
N PRO A 334 6.12 12.78 -5.86
CA PRO A 334 7.35 12.00 -5.85
C PRO A 334 8.05 12.09 -4.48
N LEU A 335 8.39 10.94 -3.87
CA LEU A 335 9.08 10.94 -2.57
C LEU A 335 10.48 11.58 -2.64
N SER A 336 11.14 11.52 -3.79
CA SER A 336 12.40 12.20 -4.05
C SER A 336 12.31 13.73 -3.84
N ASP A 337 11.10 14.29 -3.95
CA ASP A 337 10.85 15.72 -3.75
C ASP A 337 10.54 16.08 -2.30
N SER A 338 10.35 15.08 -1.43
CA SER A 338 10.05 15.31 -0.03
C SER A 338 11.19 16.06 0.70
N PRO A 339 10.94 17.26 1.24
CA PRO A 339 11.98 17.98 2.01
C PRO A 339 12.42 17.23 3.27
N ALA A 340 11.55 16.40 3.85
CA ALA A 340 11.87 15.60 5.03
C ALA A 340 12.88 14.50 4.67
N ILE A 341 12.63 13.76 3.60
CA ILE A 341 13.54 12.71 3.12
C ILE A 341 14.89 13.30 2.72
N ARG A 342 14.90 14.39 1.93
CA ARG A 342 16.15 15.01 1.50
C ARG A 342 17.01 15.46 2.68
N ARG A 343 16.42 16.15 3.65
CA ARG A 343 17.16 16.60 4.85
C ARG A 343 17.76 15.46 5.64
N GLU A 344 17.01 14.35 5.81
CA GLU A 344 17.49 13.22 6.57
C GLU A 344 18.56 12.43 5.80
N VAL A 345 18.45 12.27 4.50
CA VAL A 345 19.50 11.70 3.64
C VAL A 345 20.78 12.54 3.72
N GLU A 346 20.68 13.88 3.60
CA GLU A 346 21.84 14.78 3.74
C GLU A 346 22.48 14.68 5.14
N HIS A 347 21.67 14.59 6.19
CA HIS A 347 22.13 14.41 7.55
C HIS A 347 22.90 13.10 7.73
N LEU A 348 22.34 11.97 7.27
CA LEU A 348 23.00 10.65 7.35
C LEU A 348 24.30 10.63 6.53
N LEU A 349 24.31 11.16 5.31
CA LEU A 349 25.52 11.26 4.50
C LEU A 349 26.61 12.08 5.18
N ALA A 350 26.25 13.18 5.85
CA ALA A 350 27.19 13.98 6.62
C ALA A 350 27.76 13.23 7.82
N LEU A 351 26.93 12.52 8.58
CA LEU A 351 27.36 11.67 9.70
C LEU A 351 28.32 10.56 9.26
N LEU A 352 28.08 9.99 8.08
CA LEU A 352 28.93 8.96 7.47
C LEU A 352 30.23 9.50 6.85
N GLY A 353 30.43 10.82 6.85
CA GLY A 353 31.58 11.45 6.19
C GLY A 353 31.54 11.31 4.65
N ARG A 354 30.38 10.96 4.07
CA ARG A 354 30.19 10.78 2.63
C ARG A 354 29.99 12.15 1.98
N ARG A 355 30.83 12.42 0.96
CA ARG A 355 30.73 13.64 0.13
C ARG A 355 30.03 13.38 -1.21
N ASP A 356 29.77 12.12 -1.54
CA ASP A 356 29.01 11.71 -2.70
C ASP A 356 27.55 12.16 -2.48
N ARG A 357 27.07 13.02 -3.35
CA ARG A 357 25.63 13.32 -3.40
C ARG A 357 24.87 12.03 -3.69
N ALA A 358 23.68 11.89 -3.11
CA ALA A 358 22.75 10.88 -3.59
C ALA A 358 22.71 10.94 -5.14
N PRO A 359 22.72 9.77 -5.83
CA PRO A 359 22.67 9.76 -7.30
C PRO A 359 21.55 10.66 -7.80
N ALA A 360 21.78 11.34 -8.92
CA ALA A 360 20.72 12.14 -9.54
C ALA A 360 19.53 11.20 -9.79
N VAL A 361 18.39 11.54 -9.17
CA VAL A 361 17.18 10.73 -9.31
C VAL A 361 16.53 11.06 -10.65
N VAL A 362 16.50 10.09 -11.57
CA VAL A 362 15.83 10.21 -12.88
C VAL A 362 14.60 9.31 -12.84
N ILE A 363 13.43 9.92 -12.66
CA ILE A 363 12.17 9.22 -12.41
C ILE A 363 11.02 9.79 -13.27
N PRO A 364 11.19 9.92 -14.60
CA PRO A 364 10.21 10.59 -15.45
C PRO A 364 8.83 9.93 -15.42
N ASN A 365 8.76 8.60 -15.22
CA ASN A 365 7.48 7.90 -15.15
C ASN A 365 6.75 8.19 -13.84
N ALA A 366 7.44 8.20 -12.71
CA ALA A 366 6.84 8.55 -11.43
C ALA A 366 6.39 10.01 -11.39
N GLU A 367 7.19 10.94 -11.94
CA GLU A 367 6.78 12.34 -12.08
C GLU A 367 5.52 12.49 -12.93
N ARG A 368 5.44 11.74 -14.04
CA ARG A 368 4.25 11.72 -14.89
C ARG A 368 3.06 11.14 -14.14
N ALA A 369 3.21 9.99 -13.46
CA ALA A 369 2.17 9.37 -12.64
C ALA A 369 1.61 10.35 -11.60
N CYS A 370 2.49 11.10 -10.91
CA CYS A 370 2.09 12.13 -9.95
C CYS A 370 1.29 13.28 -10.57
N ARG A 371 1.46 13.56 -11.88
CA ARG A 371 0.70 14.62 -12.58
C ARG A 371 -0.63 14.14 -13.14
N GLU A 372 -0.75 12.86 -13.54
CA GLU A 372 -1.91 12.35 -14.28
C GLU A 372 -2.80 11.39 -13.46
N ALA A 373 -2.31 10.85 -12.33
CA ALA A 373 -3.09 9.90 -11.54
C ALA A 373 -4.31 10.53 -10.85
N ILE A 374 -5.43 9.80 -10.88
CA ILE A 374 -6.65 10.06 -10.10
C ILE A 374 -6.98 8.78 -9.35
N TRP A 375 -7.25 8.89 -8.05
CA TRP A 375 -7.53 7.77 -7.17
C TRP A 375 -8.99 7.75 -6.72
N LEU A 376 -9.63 6.61 -6.89
CA LEU A 376 -10.87 6.28 -6.19
C LEU A 376 -10.53 5.37 -5.01
N PRO A 377 -11.00 5.64 -3.79
CA PRO A 377 -10.71 4.80 -2.61
C PRO A 377 -11.48 3.48 -2.69
N GLN A 378 -10.94 2.45 -2.09
CA GLN A 378 -11.41 1.07 -2.14
C GLN A 378 -12.89 0.86 -1.74
N TYR A 379 -13.43 1.68 -0.85
CA TYR A 379 -14.82 1.56 -0.40
C TYR A 379 -15.84 1.95 -1.48
N VAL A 380 -15.43 2.76 -2.44
CA VAL A 380 -16.26 3.10 -3.61
C VAL A 380 -16.58 1.84 -4.42
N LEU A 381 -15.61 0.93 -4.54
CA LEU A 381 -15.77 -0.36 -5.24
C LEU A 381 -16.63 -1.38 -4.47
N LEU A 382 -17.08 -1.06 -3.26
CA LEU A 382 -18.06 -1.86 -2.52
C LEU A 382 -19.51 -1.48 -2.87
N GLY A 383 -19.69 -0.47 -3.71
CA GLY A 383 -20.97 -0.07 -4.27
C GLY A 383 -21.60 -1.13 -5.17
N ASP A 384 -22.82 -0.86 -5.61
CA ASP A 384 -23.54 -1.68 -6.59
C ASP A 384 -23.23 -1.25 -8.04
N GLU A 385 -23.88 -1.89 -9.01
CA GLU A 385 -23.66 -1.58 -10.44
C GLU A 385 -24.13 -0.17 -10.80
N GLU A 386 -25.18 0.36 -10.16
CA GLU A 386 -25.65 1.73 -10.35
C GLU A 386 -24.62 2.74 -9.81
N ASP A 387 -23.95 2.43 -8.67
CA ASP A 387 -22.85 3.22 -8.14
C ASP A 387 -21.69 3.32 -9.15
N MET A 388 -21.35 2.22 -9.81
CA MET A 388 -20.31 2.20 -10.84
C MET A 388 -20.73 2.96 -12.09
N ALA A 389 -21.99 2.87 -12.50
CA ALA A 389 -22.54 3.63 -13.62
C ALA A 389 -22.51 5.13 -13.38
N ASP A 390 -22.78 5.59 -12.15
CA ASP A 390 -22.69 7.00 -11.74
C ASP A 390 -21.28 7.55 -11.92
N ILE A 391 -20.23 6.77 -11.59
CA ILE A 391 -18.84 7.18 -11.81
C ILE A 391 -18.58 7.45 -13.29
N VAL A 392 -18.98 6.52 -14.14
CA VAL A 392 -18.80 6.64 -15.61
C VAL A 392 -19.59 7.83 -16.15
N ALA A 393 -20.84 8.01 -15.69
CA ALA A 393 -21.70 9.12 -16.10
C ALA A 393 -21.11 10.49 -15.69
N ALA A 394 -20.54 10.59 -14.48
CA ALA A 394 -19.91 11.81 -14.02
C ALA A 394 -18.68 12.18 -14.85
N VAL A 395 -17.82 11.20 -15.17
CA VAL A 395 -16.65 11.42 -16.04
C VAL A 395 -17.08 11.88 -17.44
N ARG A 396 -18.09 11.23 -18.04
CA ARG A 396 -18.63 11.61 -19.36
C ARG A 396 -19.27 13.01 -19.33
N LYS A 397 -20.01 13.35 -18.28
CA LYS A 397 -20.62 14.67 -18.11
C LYS A 397 -19.56 15.78 -18.09
N ILE A 398 -18.48 15.58 -17.33
CA ILE A 398 -17.38 16.56 -17.26
C ILE A 398 -16.73 16.70 -18.63
N GLN A 399 -16.40 15.60 -19.32
CA GLN A 399 -15.79 15.64 -20.64
C GLN A 399 -16.65 16.40 -21.66
N GLN A 400 -17.93 16.05 -21.77
CA GLN A 400 -18.87 16.70 -22.70
C GLN A 400 -18.99 18.20 -22.43
N HIS A 401 -19.00 18.60 -21.15
CA HIS A 401 -19.09 20.00 -20.76
C HIS A 401 -17.83 20.77 -21.16
N THR A 402 -16.66 20.24 -20.88
CA THR A 402 -15.37 20.93 -21.10
C THR A 402 -15.02 21.04 -22.59
N VAL A 403 -15.20 19.97 -23.37
CA VAL A 403 -14.91 19.96 -24.81
C VAL A 403 -15.81 20.96 -25.57
N ALA A 404 -17.08 21.07 -25.20
CA ALA A 404 -18.00 21.99 -25.86
C ALA A 404 -17.74 23.48 -25.56
N HIS A 405 -16.95 23.83 -24.55
CA HIS A 405 -16.59 25.21 -24.22
C HIS A 405 -15.24 25.65 -24.81
N THR A 406 -14.51 24.72 -25.41
CA THR A 406 -13.20 24.98 -26.07
C THR A 406 -13.29 25.00 -27.59
N GLY A 407 -14.43 24.68 -28.20
CA GLY A 407 -14.74 24.80 -29.62
C GLY A 407 -15.64 26.00 -29.89
#